data_39757777b4d4d9fc0ef10edfd896fae2
#
_entry.id   39757777b4d4d9fc0ef10edfd896fae2
#
_cell.length_a   1.000
_cell.length_b   1.000
_cell.length_c   1.000
_cell.angle_alpha   90.00
_cell.angle_beta   90.00
_cell.angle_gamma   90.00
#
_symmetry.space_group_name_H-M   'P 1'
#
loop_
_entity.id
_entity.type
_entity.pdbx_description
1 polymer ?
#
loop_
_entity_poly.entity_id
_entity_poly.type
_entity_poly.pdbx_seq_one_letter_code
_entity_poly.pdbx_strand_id
1 'polypeptide(L)'
;MDIGLDPTLYSFEWFDPTGTLVSTSVTYTPLVGGTFTAIATNLATGCQNTVTTLVDPSSPPEVSAVVTTEFFADLHIIEASASGEGIYEFSLDDGPWQTSGTFEDVTPGFHSVVARDVNGCGTGTTQVLVIDYPHFFTPNGDGYNDTWRVEGIETRPQAKIYIYD
;
A
#
# COMPACT_ATOMS: atom_id res chain seq x y z
N MET A 1 -21.22 -9.07 -5.87
CA MET A 1 -21.58 -10.42 -6.42
C MET A 1 -22.93 -10.32 -7.08
N ASP A 2 -23.11 -10.95 -8.23
CA ASP A 2 -24.37 -10.97 -9.00
C ASP A 2 -24.64 -12.41 -9.45
N ILE A 3 -25.88 -12.87 -9.29
CA ILE A 3 -26.30 -14.21 -9.71
C ILE A 3 -26.68 -14.24 -11.20
N GLY A 4 -27.02 -13.08 -11.79
CA GLY A 4 -27.37 -12.95 -13.21
C GLY A 4 -28.71 -13.61 -13.62
N LEU A 5 -29.59 -13.89 -12.67
CA LEU A 5 -30.92 -14.45 -12.92
C LEU A 5 -32.00 -13.35 -12.83
N ASP A 6 -33.10 -13.54 -13.55
CA ASP A 6 -34.25 -12.62 -13.57
C ASP A 6 -34.97 -12.63 -12.20
N PRO A 7 -35.00 -11.49 -11.46
CA PRO A 7 -35.66 -11.41 -10.16
C PRO A 7 -37.19 -11.53 -10.21
N THR A 8 -37.80 -11.52 -11.38
CA THR A 8 -39.25 -11.79 -11.54
C THR A 8 -39.56 -13.28 -11.54
N LEU A 9 -38.57 -14.13 -11.82
CA LEU A 9 -38.70 -15.58 -11.91
C LEU A 9 -38.08 -16.33 -10.73
N TYR A 10 -37.21 -15.65 -10.01
CA TYR A 10 -36.43 -16.26 -8.92
C TYR A 10 -36.45 -15.38 -7.66
N SER A 11 -36.46 -16.00 -6.48
CA SER A 11 -36.09 -15.39 -5.22
C SER A 11 -34.66 -15.78 -4.84
N PHE A 12 -33.99 -14.90 -4.07
CA PHE A 12 -32.59 -15.04 -3.71
C PHE A 12 -32.41 -14.97 -2.20
N GLU A 13 -31.45 -15.71 -1.70
CA GLU A 13 -31.01 -15.65 -0.30
C GLU A 13 -29.47 -15.72 -0.28
N TRP A 14 -28.84 -14.73 0.36
CA TRP A 14 -27.39 -14.71 0.57
C TRP A 14 -27.07 -14.96 2.02
N PHE A 15 -26.17 -15.88 2.25
CA PHE A 15 -25.68 -16.23 3.58
C PHE A 15 -24.22 -15.89 3.71
N ASP A 16 -23.83 -15.30 4.83
CA ASP A 16 -22.46 -15.01 5.19
C ASP A 16 -21.68 -16.28 5.59
N PRO A 17 -20.35 -16.17 5.87
CA PRO A 17 -19.55 -17.32 6.32
C PRO A 17 -20.02 -17.98 7.63
N THR A 18 -20.84 -17.29 8.42
CA THR A 18 -21.42 -17.83 9.65
C THR A 18 -22.76 -18.54 9.43
N GLY A 19 -23.29 -18.50 8.21
CA GLY A 19 -24.61 -19.04 7.85
C GLY A 19 -25.77 -18.10 8.16
N THR A 20 -25.49 -16.81 8.43
CA THR A 20 -26.53 -15.80 8.67
C THR A 20 -27.03 -15.24 7.33
N LEU A 21 -28.37 -15.11 7.19
CA LEU A 21 -28.98 -14.46 6.03
C LEU A 21 -28.65 -12.96 6.02
N VAL A 22 -27.98 -12.49 4.97
CA VAL A 22 -27.48 -11.09 4.86
C VAL A 22 -28.17 -10.28 3.73
N SER A 23 -28.77 -10.94 2.74
CA SER A 23 -29.51 -10.27 1.67
C SER A 23 -30.47 -11.21 0.96
N THR A 24 -31.53 -10.61 0.37
CA THR A 24 -32.47 -11.30 -0.53
C THR A 24 -32.51 -10.68 -1.93
N SER A 25 -31.57 -9.79 -2.23
CA SER A 25 -31.46 -9.13 -3.55
C SER A 25 -30.72 -10.01 -4.54
N VAL A 26 -30.92 -9.77 -5.84
CA VAL A 26 -30.17 -10.46 -6.92
C VAL A 26 -28.66 -10.18 -6.84
N THR A 27 -28.29 -9.04 -6.28
CA THR A 27 -26.91 -8.64 -6.06
C THR A 27 -26.63 -8.46 -4.56
N TYR A 28 -25.40 -8.77 -4.14
CA TYR A 28 -24.92 -8.49 -2.80
C TYR A 28 -23.45 -8.05 -2.81
N THR A 29 -23.11 -7.05 -1.99
CA THR A 29 -21.75 -6.56 -1.82
C THR A 29 -21.28 -6.86 -0.40
N PRO A 30 -20.38 -7.85 -0.20
CA PRO A 30 -19.83 -8.17 1.10
C PRO A 30 -18.97 -7.04 1.64
N LEU A 31 -18.98 -6.87 2.97
CA LEU A 31 -18.11 -5.94 3.70
C LEU A 31 -16.97 -6.67 4.42
N VAL A 32 -16.98 -7.99 4.42
CA VAL A 32 -15.97 -8.85 5.05
C VAL A 32 -15.60 -9.99 4.11
N GLY A 33 -14.41 -10.54 4.30
CA GLY A 33 -13.98 -11.72 3.56
C GLY A 33 -14.61 -13.02 4.06
N GLY A 34 -14.49 -14.06 3.26
CA GLY A 34 -14.94 -15.40 3.59
C GLY A 34 -15.83 -16.04 2.52
N THR A 35 -16.31 -17.24 2.79
CA THR A 35 -17.15 -17.99 1.84
C THR A 35 -18.61 -17.62 2.02
N PHE A 36 -19.18 -17.00 1.01
CA PHE A 36 -20.61 -16.67 0.94
C PHE A 36 -21.37 -17.71 0.14
N THR A 37 -22.60 -17.98 0.57
CA THR A 37 -23.52 -18.93 -0.11
C THR A 37 -24.72 -18.18 -0.62
N ALA A 38 -25.05 -18.37 -1.89
CA ALA A 38 -26.27 -17.84 -2.49
C ALA A 38 -27.19 -19.00 -2.88
N ILE A 39 -28.47 -18.86 -2.56
CA ILE A 39 -29.53 -19.78 -2.95
C ILE A 39 -30.51 -19.04 -3.86
N ALA A 40 -30.73 -19.57 -5.06
CA ALA A 40 -31.75 -19.10 -5.98
C ALA A 40 -32.89 -20.11 -6.02
N THR A 41 -34.14 -19.66 -5.79
CA THR A 41 -35.34 -20.48 -5.84
C THR A 41 -36.24 -20.04 -6.99
N ASN A 42 -36.56 -20.94 -7.90
CA ASN A 42 -37.51 -20.68 -8.96
C ASN A 42 -38.92 -20.55 -8.40
N LEU A 43 -39.57 -19.40 -8.63
CA LEU A 43 -40.88 -19.08 -8.03
C LEU A 43 -42.04 -19.95 -8.58
N ALA A 44 -41.91 -20.47 -9.82
CA ALA A 44 -42.96 -21.32 -10.41
C ALA A 44 -42.87 -22.78 -9.99
N THR A 45 -41.65 -23.31 -9.79
CA THR A 45 -41.40 -24.74 -9.53
C THR A 45 -40.96 -25.04 -8.12
N GLY A 46 -40.49 -24.05 -7.37
CA GLY A 46 -39.87 -24.22 -6.04
C GLY A 46 -38.46 -24.84 -6.09
N CYS A 47 -37.93 -25.13 -7.29
CA CYS A 47 -36.59 -25.72 -7.41
C CYS A 47 -35.51 -24.73 -6.95
N GLN A 48 -34.55 -25.20 -6.19
CA GLN A 48 -33.44 -24.43 -5.65
C GLN A 48 -32.12 -24.83 -6.28
N ASN A 49 -31.25 -23.84 -6.46
CA ASN A 49 -29.84 -24.05 -6.77
C ASN A 49 -28.99 -23.22 -5.81
N THR A 50 -27.87 -23.79 -5.41
CA THR A 50 -26.94 -23.17 -4.45
C THR A 50 -25.58 -22.95 -5.11
N VAL A 51 -25.00 -21.80 -4.90
CA VAL A 51 -23.63 -21.46 -5.31
C VAL A 51 -22.87 -20.88 -4.13
N THR A 52 -21.59 -21.22 -4.04
CA THR A 52 -20.67 -20.63 -3.06
C THR A 52 -19.61 -19.83 -3.78
N THR A 53 -19.20 -18.71 -3.18
CA THR A 53 -18.11 -17.88 -3.67
C THR A 53 -17.21 -17.45 -2.51
N LEU A 54 -15.90 -17.49 -2.73
CA LEU A 54 -14.93 -16.96 -1.79
C LEU A 54 -14.73 -15.46 -2.08
N VAL A 55 -14.78 -14.66 -1.04
CA VAL A 55 -14.42 -13.24 -1.06
C VAL A 55 -13.14 -13.10 -0.26
N ASP A 56 -12.06 -12.78 -0.94
CA ASP A 56 -10.80 -12.44 -0.31
C ASP A 56 -10.85 -10.98 0.12
N PRO A 57 -10.70 -10.67 1.42
CA PRO A 57 -10.65 -9.29 1.87
C PRO A 57 -9.37 -8.64 1.38
N SER A 58 -9.44 -7.36 1.08
CA SER A 58 -8.29 -6.55 0.76
C SER A 58 -8.51 -5.13 1.27
N SER A 59 -7.48 -4.55 1.83
CA SER A 59 -7.48 -3.19 2.37
C SER A 59 -6.27 -2.42 1.83
N PRO A 60 -6.33 -1.08 1.77
CA PRO A 60 -5.14 -0.29 1.51
C PRO A 60 -4.02 -0.68 2.48
N PRO A 61 -2.78 -0.83 2.01
CA PRO A 61 -1.66 -1.20 2.87
C PRO A 61 -1.31 -0.08 3.85
N GLU A 62 -0.93 -0.48 5.07
CA GLU A 62 -0.20 0.40 5.98
C GLU A 62 1.29 0.29 5.64
N VAL A 63 1.90 1.41 5.23
CA VAL A 63 3.28 1.46 4.74
C VAL A 63 4.19 2.02 5.81
N SER A 64 5.33 1.37 6.02
CA SER A 64 6.44 1.89 6.79
C SER A 64 7.72 1.83 5.98
N ALA A 65 8.63 2.79 6.20
CA ALA A 65 9.92 2.84 5.56
C ALA A 65 10.98 3.37 6.53
N VAL A 66 12.16 2.79 6.47
CA VAL A 66 13.30 3.17 7.31
C VAL A 66 14.57 3.22 6.48
N VAL A 67 15.47 4.15 6.81
CA VAL A 67 16.85 4.13 6.30
C VAL A 67 17.62 3.13 7.14
N THR A 68 18.22 2.13 6.51
CA THR A 68 18.97 1.05 7.20
C THR A 68 20.47 1.31 7.27
N THR A 69 20.97 2.24 6.47
CA THR A 69 22.37 2.68 6.48
C THR A 69 22.60 3.73 7.57
N GLU A 70 23.84 3.84 8.01
CA GLU A 70 24.24 4.89 8.94
C GLU A 70 24.18 6.26 8.27
N PHE A 71 24.12 7.32 9.08
CA PHE A 71 24.24 8.70 8.58
C PHE A 71 25.61 8.88 7.92
N PHE A 72 25.62 9.62 6.81
CA PHE A 72 26.85 9.93 6.08
C PHE A 72 27.53 8.70 5.46
N ALA A 73 26.76 7.67 5.13
CA ALA A 73 27.25 6.54 4.37
C ALA A 73 27.43 6.92 2.89
N ASP A 74 28.37 6.26 2.20
CA ASP A 74 28.62 6.50 0.76
C ASP A 74 27.39 6.14 -0.10
N LEU A 75 26.57 5.20 0.35
CA LEU A 75 25.35 4.73 -0.28
C LEU A 75 24.26 4.60 0.78
N HIS A 76 23.05 5.02 0.44
CA HIS A 76 21.90 4.90 1.32
C HIS A 76 20.92 3.84 0.81
N ILE A 77 20.37 3.10 1.78
CA ILE A 77 19.37 2.05 1.53
C ILE A 77 18.13 2.39 2.35
N ILE A 78 16.97 2.36 1.68
CA ILE A 78 15.67 2.41 2.32
C ILE A 78 15.08 1.01 2.26
N GLU A 79 14.59 0.53 3.40
CA GLU A 79 13.75 -0.66 3.49
C GLU A 79 12.32 -0.25 3.83
N ALA A 80 11.41 -0.61 2.94
CA ALA A 80 9.99 -0.43 3.09
C ALA A 80 9.29 -1.75 3.36
N SER A 81 8.23 -1.69 4.13
CA SER A 81 7.32 -2.81 4.36
C SER A 81 5.89 -2.33 4.33
N ALA A 82 4.98 -3.22 3.98
CA ALA A 82 3.56 -2.99 4.01
C ALA A 82 2.87 -4.08 4.84
N SER A 83 1.84 -3.68 5.58
CA SER A 83 0.99 -4.58 6.35
C SER A 83 -0.47 -4.43 5.94
N GLY A 84 -1.24 -5.50 6.13
CA GLY A 84 -2.61 -5.64 5.69
C GLY A 84 -2.83 -6.99 5.01
N GLU A 85 -3.97 -7.14 4.36
CA GLU A 85 -4.32 -8.34 3.60
C GLU A 85 -4.11 -8.06 2.11
N GLY A 86 -3.05 -8.59 1.51
CA GLY A 86 -2.74 -8.37 0.11
C GLY A 86 -1.33 -8.79 -0.30
N ILE A 87 -1.02 -8.62 -1.59
CA ILE A 87 0.30 -8.77 -2.18
C ILE A 87 0.74 -7.40 -2.66
N TYR A 88 1.88 -6.92 -2.15
CA TYR A 88 2.26 -5.53 -2.32
C TYR A 88 3.43 -5.34 -3.26
N GLU A 89 3.37 -4.24 -4.01
CA GLU A 89 4.48 -3.67 -4.77
C GLU A 89 4.78 -2.28 -4.22
N PHE A 90 6.04 -1.87 -4.32
CA PHE A 90 6.56 -0.62 -3.78
C PHE A 90 7.11 0.26 -4.89
N SER A 91 6.98 1.57 -4.70
CA SER A 91 7.58 2.60 -5.55
C SER A 91 8.22 3.68 -4.66
N LEU A 92 9.38 4.18 -5.05
CA LEU A 92 10.07 5.30 -4.43
C LEU A 92 9.98 6.50 -5.37
N ASP A 93 9.52 7.66 -4.87
CA ASP A 93 9.43 8.94 -5.57
C ASP A 93 8.81 8.84 -6.97
N ASP A 94 7.65 8.16 -7.07
CA ASP A 94 6.95 7.89 -8.33
C ASP A 94 7.77 7.09 -9.37
N GLY A 95 8.84 6.43 -8.94
CA GLY A 95 9.66 5.56 -9.78
C GLY A 95 8.97 4.24 -10.17
N PRO A 96 9.71 3.30 -10.75
CA PRO A 96 9.14 2.01 -11.17
C PRO A 96 8.65 1.20 -9.98
N TRP A 97 7.58 0.42 -10.20
CA TRP A 97 7.05 -0.53 -9.23
C TRP A 97 7.92 -1.78 -9.15
N GLN A 98 8.19 -2.23 -7.94
CA GLN A 98 8.94 -3.45 -7.66
C GLN A 98 8.30 -4.22 -6.49
N THR A 99 8.51 -5.54 -6.46
CA THR A 99 8.00 -6.41 -5.39
C THR A 99 8.87 -6.36 -4.12
N SER A 100 10.15 -5.96 -4.27
CA SER A 100 11.04 -5.74 -3.13
C SER A 100 10.74 -4.39 -2.49
N GLY A 101 10.74 -4.31 -1.16
CA GLY A 101 10.72 -3.04 -0.43
C GLY A 101 12.10 -2.39 -0.27
N THR A 102 13.17 -2.97 -0.83
CA THR A 102 14.53 -2.45 -0.71
C THR A 102 14.85 -1.51 -1.87
N PHE A 103 15.25 -0.30 -1.56
CA PHE A 103 15.72 0.72 -2.50
C PHE A 103 17.16 1.05 -2.20
N GLU A 104 18.03 0.83 -3.16
CA GLU A 104 19.48 1.08 -3.07
C GLU A 104 19.85 2.38 -3.77
N ASP A 105 21.03 2.94 -3.47
CA ASP A 105 21.56 4.17 -4.07
C ASP A 105 20.63 5.38 -3.93
N VAL A 106 19.95 5.48 -2.78
CA VAL A 106 18.99 6.57 -2.53
C VAL A 106 19.75 7.86 -2.21
N THR A 107 19.36 8.95 -2.87
CA THR A 107 19.97 10.27 -2.65
C THR A 107 19.60 10.85 -1.28
N PRO A 108 20.38 11.82 -0.75
CA PRO A 108 19.99 12.57 0.45
C PRO A 108 18.70 13.38 0.24
N GLY A 109 17.87 13.48 1.29
CA GLY A 109 16.64 14.27 1.28
C GLY A 109 15.39 13.48 1.70
N PHE A 110 14.24 14.11 1.50
CA PHE A 110 12.94 13.46 1.75
C PHE A 110 12.53 12.62 0.55
N HIS A 111 12.11 11.40 0.85
CA HIS A 111 11.60 10.44 -0.12
C HIS A 111 10.21 9.99 0.24
N SER A 112 9.39 9.74 -0.78
CA SER A 112 8.05 9.19 -0.65
C SER A 112 8.05 7.72 -1.07
N VAL A 113 7.67 6.85 -0.16
CA VAL A 113 7.46 5.43 -0.47
C VAL A 113 5.97 5.16 -0.57
N VAL A 114 5.56 4.62 -1.69
CA VAL A 114 4.18 4.19 -1.95
C VAL A 114 4.15 2.67 -2.07
N ALA A 115 3.19 2.04 -1.40
CA ALA A 115 2.86 0.64 -1.66
C ALA A 115 1.45 0.53 -2.23
N ARG A 116 1.25 -0.42 -3.14
CA ARG A 116 -0.07 -0.78 -3.69
C ARG A 116 -0.31 -2.28 -3.57
N ASP A 117 -1.56 -2.66 -3.41
CA ASP A 117 -1.96 -4.04 -3.60
C ASP A 117 -2.06 -4.35 -5.11
N VAL A 118 -1.42 -5.43 -5.55
CA VAL A 118 -1.46 -5.90 -6.95
C VAL A 118 -2.89 -6.27 -7.40
N ASN A 119 -3.79 -6.58 -6.47
CA ASN A 119 -5.21 -6.85 -6.73
C ASN A 119 -6.07 -5.58 -6.80
N GLY A 120 -5.48 -4.40 -6.66
CA GLY A 120 -6.16 -3.13 -6.91
C GLY A 120 -6.95 -2.55 -5.74
N CYS A 121 -6.71 -2.97 -4.50
CA CYS A 121 -7.46 -2.52 -3.32
C CYS A 121 -6.90 -1.29 -2.61
N GLY A 122 -6.19 -0.44 -3.32
CA GLY A 122 -5.74 0.85 -2.83
C GLY A 122 -4.23 0.98 -2.69
N THR A 123 -3.81 2.14 -2.22
CA THR A 123 -2.41 2.50 -2.00
C THR A 123 -2.22 3.05 -0.60
N GLY A 124 -1.07 2.80 0.00
CA GLY A 124 -0.57 3.46 1.20
C GLY A 124 0.69 4.25 0.89
N THR A 125 0.97 5.28 1.66
CA THR A 125 2.14 6.14 1.45
C THR A 125 2.78 6.48 2.78
N THR A 126 4.12 6.53 2.80
CA THR A 126 4.91 7.04 3.93
C THR A 126 6.05 7.91 3.41
N GLN A 127 6.59 8.77 4.29
CA GLN A 127 7.78 9.55 3.99
C GLN A 127 8.95 9.08 4.85
N VAL A 128 10.14 9.10 4.28
CA VAL A 128 11.38 8.78 4.95
C VAL A 128 12.44 9.81 4.59
N LEU A 129 13.31 10.12 5.52
CA LEU A 129 14.36 11.13 5.35
C LEU A 129 15.73 10.46 5.39
N VAL A 130 16.48 10.63 4.32
CA VAL A 130 17.90 10.28 4.23
C VAL A 130 18.72 11.50 4.64
N ILE A 131 19.44 11.41 5.74
CA ILE A 131 20.27 12.48 6.27
C ILE A 131 21.71 12.29 5.78
N ASP A 132 22.18 13.25 4.99
CA ASP A 132 23.55 13.25 4.50
C ASP A 132 24.02 14.67 4.17
N TYR A 133 25.29 14.81 3.79
CA TYR A 133 25.92 16.06 3.39
C TYR A 133 26.47 15.97 1.97
N PRO A 134 26.55 17.08 1.23
CA PRO A 134 27.21 17.08 -0.08
C PRO A 134 28.72 16.88 0.08
N HIS A 135 29.29 15.92 -0.66
CA HIS A 135 30.72 15.59 -0.65
C HIS A 135 31.59 16.74 -1.19
N PHE A 136 31.00 17.69 -1.92
CA PHE A 136 31.66 18.89 -2.42
C PHE A 136 30.68 20.05 -2.49
N PHE A 137 31.21 21.26 -2.50
CA PHE A 137 30.46 22.49 -2.80
C PHE A 137 31.34 23.44 -3.63
N THR A 138 30.71 24.27 -4.45
CA THR A 138 31.36 25.16 -5.41
C THR A 138 30.78 26.55 -5.26
N PRO A 139 31.29 27.40 -4.35
CA PRO A 139 30.73 28.70 -4.05
C PRO A 139 31.08 29.71 -5.15
N ASN A 140 30.50 29.58 -6.34
CA ASN A 140 30.74 30.43 -7.50
C ASN A 140 29.55 31.36 -7.80
N GLY A 141 28.45 31.27 -7.05
CA GLY A 141 27.28 32.13 -7.17
C GLY A 141 26.36 31.79 -8.36
N ASP A 142 26.46 30.58 -8.89
CA ASP A 142 25.59 30.11 -9.99
C ASP A 142 24.25 29.52 -9.51
N GLY A 143 24.08 29.36 -8.18
CA GLY A 143 22.90 28.77 -7.54
C GLY A 143 22.96 27.27 -7.38
N TYR A 144 24.04 26.58 -7.82
CA TYR A 144 24.22 25.14 -7.66
C TYR A 144 25.42 24.84 -6.75
N ASN A 145 25.19 24.05 -5.70
CA ASN A 145 26.24 23.67 -4.74
C ASN A 145 27.04 24.83 -4.14
N ASP A 146 26.48 26.04 -4.10
CA ASP A 146 27.12 27.23 -3.55
C ASP A 146 27.31 27.16 -2.03
N THR A 147 26.53 26.37 -1.36
CA THR A 147 26.57 26.23 0.10
C THR A 147 26.69 24.75 0.50
N TRP A 148 27.47 24.51 1.54
CA TRP A 148 27.51 23.19 2.18
C TRP A 148 26.39 23.10 3.23
N ARG A 149 25.51 22.13 3.10
CA ARG A 149 24.38 21.92 4.00
C ARG A 149 24.17 20.43 4.23
N VAL A 150 23.94 20.04 5.48
CA VAL A 150 23.48 18.68 5.80
C VAL A 150 21.98 18.63 5.59
N GLU A 151 21.53 17.81 4.64
CA GLU A 151 20.11 17.61 4.34
C GLU A 151 19.42 16.94 5.54
N GLY A 152 18.27 17.49 5.94
CA GLY A 152 17.46 16.97 7.03
C GLY A 152 17.94 17.31 8.43
N ILE A 153 19.01 18.09 8.62
CA ILE A 153 19.54 18.45 9.94
C ILE A 153 18.51 19.21 10.80
N GLU A 154 17.62 19.94 10.16
CA GLU A 154 16.54 20.69 10.81
C GLU A 154 15.57 19.80 11.58
N THR A 155 15.49 18.52 11.25
CA THR A 155 14.70 17.53 11.98
C THR A 155 15.39 17.05 13.27
N ARG A 156 16.64 17.45 13.49
CA ARG A 156 17.51 17.06 14.60
C ARG A 156 18.01 18.26 15.38
N PRO A 157 17.15 19.00 16.11
CA PRO A 157 17.54 20.29 16.76
C PRO A 157 18.61 20.14 17.83
N GLN A 158 18.91 18.91 18.28
CA GLN A 158 20.00 18.62 19.24
C GLN A 158 21.30 18.18 18.55
N ALA A 159 21.32 18.05 17.22
CA ALA A 159 22.51 17.61 16.49
C ALA A 159 23.60 18.67 16.60
N LYS A 160 24.84 18.22 16.70
CA LYS A 160 26.05 19.06 16.67
C LYS A 160 27.00 18.50 15.62
N ILE A 161 27.41 19.37 14.72
CA ILE A 161 28.37 19.03 13.69
C ILE A 161 29.72 19.59 14.10
N TYR A 162 30.75 18.78 14.05
CA TYR A 162 32.13 19.16 14.30
C TYR A 162 32.91 18.94 13.01
N ILE A 163 33.58 19.99 12.53
CA ILE A 163 34.47 19.94 11.38
C ILE A 163 35.90 20.05 11.90
N TYR A 164 36.74 19.12 11.51
CA TYR A 164 38.14 19.08 11.86
C TYR A 164 38.97 19.25 10.58
N ASP A 165 40.06 20.00 10.68
CA ASP A 165 41.09 20.22 9.64
C ASP A 165 42.29 19.23 9.83
#